data_91d9e5519315b6d27e85124fab908201
#
_entry.id   91d9e5519315b6d27e85124fab908201
#
_cell.length_a   1.000
_cell.length_b   1.000
_cell.length_c   1.000
_cell.angle_alpha   90.00
_cell.angle_beta   90.00
_cell.angle_gamma   90.00
#
_symmetry.space_group_name_H-M   'P 1'
#
loop_
_entity.id
_entity.type
_entity.pdbx_description
1 polymer ?
#
loop_
_entity_poly.entity_id
_entity_poly.type
_entity_poly.pdbx_seq_one_letter_code
_entity_poly.pdbx_strand_id
1 'polypeptide(L)'
;MGSLVTLTTDFGTSSGYVAQMKGTFFKTLLQGTPDKSSPYLECQLVDLAHDIAPHDIRSAAWFTAASCFYFPPQTLHVIVVDPGVGTTRDIIYAEIANQRFLAPDNGLLSLAAKQHTPTVIRQVQITQPASRTFHGRDIFAPTAARIVLDEMSCLGPQIEQMLSLSWPETKEHTDCVEGEVI
;
A
#
# COMPACT_ATOMS: atom_id res chain seq x y z
N MET A 1 -18.35 10.50 -6.48
CA MET A 1 -17.26 10.97 -5.61
C MET A 1 -15.98 10.52 -6.23
N GLY A 2 -15.00 11.40 -6.38
CA GLY A 2 -13.67 11.05 -6.88
C GLY A 2 -12.97 10.02 -6.00
N SER A 3 -12.07 9.25 -6.58
CA SER A 3 -11.29 8.25 -5.84
C SER A 3 -10.19 8.93 -5.03
N LEU A 4 -9.95 8.46 -3.80
CA LEU A 4 -8.85 8.94 -2.97
C LEU A 4 -7.76 7.85 -2.89
N VAL A 5 -6.53 8.23 -3.20
CA VAL A 5 -5.36 7.35 -3.13
C VAL A 5 -4.32 8.00 -2.22
N THR A 6 -3.73 7.24 -1.33
CA THR A 6 -2.64 7.74 -0.49
C THR A 6 -1.33 7.03 -0.78
N LEU A 7 -0.22 7.73 -0.59
CA LEU A 7 1.12 7.17 -0.77
C LEU A 7 1.90 7.21 0.54
N THR A 8 2.50 6.07 0.89
CA THR A 8 3.46 5.93 1.99
C THR A 8 4.68 5.18 1.49
N THR A 9 5.88 5.74 1.65
CA THR A 9 7.13 5.10 1.20
C THR A 9 8.30 5.39 2.14
N ASP A 10 9.41 4.71 1.92
CA ASP A 10 10.71 4.98 2.53
C ASP A 10 11.70 5.62 1.53
N PHE A 11 11.18 6.26 0.45
CA PHE A 11 12.01 6.78 -0.65
C PHE A 11 12.65 8.13 -0.35
N GLY A 12 12.23 8.79 0.72
CA GLY A 12 12.56 10.18 1.00
C GLY A 12 11.88 11.16 0.04
N THR A 13 12.05 12.44 0.30
CA THR A 13 11.48 13.53 -0.50
C THR A 13 12.50 14.21 -1.41
N SER A 14 13.79 13.94 -1.21
CA SER A 14 14.89 14.55 -1.97
C SER A 14 15.18 13.87 -3.31
N SER A 15 14.69 12.64 -3.50
CA SER A 15 14.87 11.87 -4.74
C SER A 15 13.67 12.02 -5.68
N GLY A 16 13.88 11.76 -6.98
CA GLY A 16 12.79 11.79 -7.97
C GLY A 16 11.85 10.58 -7.94
N TYR A 17 12.04 9.61 -7.04
CA TYR A 17 11.29 8.33 -7.07
C TYR A 17 9.80 8.50 -6.81
N VAL A 18 9.43 9.32 -5.84
CA VAL A 18 8.01 9.62 -5.56
C VAL A 18 7.38 10.34 -6.75
N ALA A 19 8.08 11.30 -7.36
CA ALA A 19 7.59 12.01 -8.54
C ALA A 19 7.39 11.07 -9.74
N GLN A 20 8.32 10.13 -9.99
CA GLN A 20 8.19 9.12 -11.04
C GLN A 20 7.00 8.20 -10.79
N MET A 21 6.79 7.79 -9.55
CA MET A 21 5.66 6.96 -9.13
C MET A 21 4.33 7.67 -9.41
N LYS A 22 4.19 8.93 -8.98
CA LYS A 22 3.01 9.77 -9.25
C LYS A 22 2.78 9.99 -10.75
N GLY A 23 3.84 10.30 -11.48
CA GLY A 23 3.77 10.48 -12.94
C GLY A 23 3.27 9.24 -13.65
N THR A 24 3.75 8.04 -13.24
CA THR A 24 3.29 6.77 -13.81
C THR A 24 1.84 6.46 -13.43
N PHE A 25 1.44 6.73 -12.19
CA PHE A 25 0.06 6.60 -11.76
C PHE A 25 -0.89 7.42 -12.67
N PHE A 26 -0.65 8.72 -12.80
CA PHE A 26 -1.49 9.59 -13.62
C PHE A 26 -1.43 9.24 -15.11
N LYS A 27 -0.26 8.86 -15.62
CA LYS A 27 -0.14 8.39 -17.01
C LYS A 27 -1.03 7.18 -17.26
N THR A 28 -1.01 6.19 -16.37
CA THR A 28 -1.83 4.98 -16.48
C THR A 28 -3.32 5.31 -16.34
N LEU A 29 -3.68 6.15 -15.39
CA LEU A 29 -5.05 6.60 -15.17
C LEU A 29 -5.62 7.28 -16.43
N LEU A 30 -4.88 8.20 -17.04
CA LEU A 30 -5.29 8.91 -18.25
C LEU A 30 -5.38 7.97 -19.47
N GLN A 31 -4.53 6.97 -19.58
CA GLN A 31 -4.59 5.97 -20.66
C GLN A 31 -5.81 5.07 -20.56
N GLY A 32 -6.21 4.70 -19.35
CA GLY A 32 -7.41 3.89 -19.10
C GLY A 32 -8.71 4.70 -19.11
N THR A 33 -8.64 6.03 -19.25
CA THR A 33 -9.80 6.91 -19.23
C THR A 33 -9.93 7.64 -20.58
N PRO A 34 -10.53 7.01 -21.61
CA PRO A 34 -10.66 7.63 -22.92
C PRO A 34 -11.61 8.83 -22.94
N ASP A 35 -12.58 8.88 -22.01
CA ASP A 35 -13.54 9.98 -21.88
C ASP A 35 -13.08 10.98 -20.81
N LYS A 36 -12.88 12.23 -21.23
CA LYS A 36 -12.46 13.34 -20.34
C LYS A 36 -13.52 13.75 -19.32
N SER A 37 -14.75 13.31 -19.43
CA SER A 37 -15.82 13.51 -18.45
C SER A 37 -15.87 12.44 -17.35
N SER A 38 -14.98 11.46 -17.41
CA SER A 38 -14.95 10.34 -16.47
C SER A 38 -14.68 10.78 -15.04
N PRO A 39 -15.45 10.28 -14.05
CA PRO A 39 -15.23 10.59 -12.63
C PRO A 39 -13.88 10.12 -12.09
N TYR A 40 -13.19 9.22 -12.81
CA TYR A 40 -11.84 8.77 -12.44
C TYR A 40 -10.80 9.88 -12.57
N LEU A 41 -11.05 10.93 -13.35
CA LEU A 41 -10.16 12.11 -13.44
C LEU A 41 -10.24 13.01 -12.20
N GLU A 42 -11.24 12.83 -11.32
CA GLU A 42 -11.34 13.50 -10.03
C GLU A 42 -10.52 12.76 -8.94
N CYS A 43 -9.64 11.82 -9.32
CA CYS A 43 -8.81 11.09 -8.37
C CYS A 43 -7.83 12.03 -7.68
N GLN A 44 -7.83 12.01 -6.34
CA GLN A 44 -6.87 12.73 -5.52
C GLN A 44 -5.77 11.78 -5.05
N LEU A 45 -4.52 12.23 -5.20
CA LEU A 45 -3.33 11.52 -4.72
C LEU A 45 -2.71 12.30 -3.57
N VAL A 46 -2.71 11.72 -2.37
CA VAL A 46 -2.28 12.35 -1.12
C VAL A 46 -1.03 11.65 -0.59
N ASP A 47 0.02 12.40 -0.31
CA ASP A 47 1.19 11.87 0.40
C ASP A 47 0.91 11.79 1.89
N LEU A 48 1.13 10.62 2.50
CA LEU A 48 1.07 10.47 3.95
C LEU A 48 2.46 10.60 4.55
N ALA A 49 3.42 9.82 4.06
CA ALA A 49 4.81 9.87 4.47
C ALA A 49 5.71 9.33 3.38
N HIS A 50 6.90 9.91 3.22
CA HIS A 50 7.95 9.40 2.34
C HIS A 50 9.28 9.21 3.07
N ASP A 51 9.28 9.46 4.35
CA ASP A 51 10.44 9.45 5.26
C ASP A 51 10.33 8.35 6.32
N ILE A 52 9.55 7.29 6.06
CA ILE A 52 9.64 6.07 6.83
C ILE A 52 11.11 5.62 6.79
N ALA A 53 11.64 5.19 7.95
CA ALA A 53 13.03 4.74 7.99
C ALA A 53 13.29 3.65 6.95
N PRO A 54 14.38 3.75 6.16
CA PRO A 54 14.62 2.82 5.05
C PRO A 54 14.58 1.36 5.51
N HIS A 55 13.77 0.56 4.81
CA HIS A 55 13.56 -0.86 5.07
C HIS A 55 12.90 -1.22 6.40
N ASP A 56 12.42 -0.25 7.17
CA ASP A 56 11.76 -0.49 8.44
C ASP A 56 10.27 -0.84 8.26
N ILE A 57 10.04 -2.15 8.09
CA ILE A 57 8.69 -2.70 7.90
C ILE A 57 7.84 -2.49 9.18
N ARG A 58 8.44 -2.53 10.38
CA ARG A 58 7.70 -2.37 11.65
C ARG A 58 7.17 -0.96 11.81
N SER A 59 8.02 0.05 11.59
CA SER A 59 7.59 1.45 11.59
C SER A 59 6.51 1.72 10.53
N ALA A 60 6.66 1.15 9.32
CA ALA A 60 5.65 1.26 8.28
C ALA A 60 4.32 0.59 8.66
N ALA A 61 4.36 -0.57 9.30
CA ALA A 61 3.17 -1.28 9.77
C ALA A 61 2.45 -0.51 10.88
N TRP A 62 3.20 0.04 11.83
CA TRP A 62 2.64 0.90 12.87
C TRP A 62 2.00 2.16 12.29
N PHE A 63 2.73 2.88 11.42
CA PHE A 63 2.23 4.07 10.74
C PHE A 63 0.93 3.79 9.98
N THR A 64 0.89 2.68 9.23
CA THR A 64 -0.29 2.23 8.48
C THR A 64 -1.49 2.01 9.39
N ALA A 65 -1.31 1.24 10.45
CA ALA A 65 -2.37 0.92 11.41
C ALA A 65 -2.85 2.16 12.19
N ALA A 66 -1.96 3.11 12.46
CA ALA A 66 -2.28 4.32 13.20
C ALA A 66 -2.94 5.40 12.33
N SER A 67 -2.74 5.40 11.00
CA SER A 67 -3.09 6.54 10.16
C SER A 67 -4.17 6.25 9.11
N CYS A 68 -4.16 5.07 8.48
CA CYS A 68 -4.98 4.81 7.31
C CYS A 68 -6.49 4.75 7.60
N PHE A 69 -6.88 4.34 8.78
CA PHE A 69 -8.30 4.21 9.15
C PHE A 69 -9.01 5.53 9.46
N TYR A 70 -8.29 6.65 9.46
CA TYR A 70 -8.89 8.00 9.56
C TYR A 70 -9.37 8.54 8.20
N PHE A 71 -9.02 7.86 7.11
CA PHE A 71 -9.44 8.27 5.77
C PHE A 71 -10.87 7.81 5.45
N PRO A 72 -11.56 8.48 4.50
CA PRO A 72 -12.87 8.06 4.05
C PRO A 72 -12.87 6.59 3.58
N PRO A 73 -14.01 5.88 3.73
CA PRO A 73 -14.14 4.52 3.24
C PRO A 73 -13.75 4.40 1.75
N GLN A 74 -13.22 3.24 1.37
CA GLN A 74 -12.76 2.93 0.00
C GLN A 74 -11.53 3.74 -0.46
N THR A 75 -10.84 4.44 0.45
CA THR A 75 -9.52 5.00 0.14
C THR A 75 -8.54 3.88 -0.20
N LEU A 76 -7.76 4.06 -1.26
CA LEU A 76 -6.69 3.14 -1.64
C LEU A 76 -5.37 3.62 -1.05
N HIS A 77 -4.82 2.87 -0.10
CA HIS A 77 -3.53 3.12 0.52
C HIS A 77 -2.44 2.33 -0.22
N VAL A 78 -1.55 3.03 -0.89
CA VAL A 78 -0.39 2.44 -1.58
C VAL A 78 0.84 2.63 -0.71
N ILE A 79 1.39 1.51 -0.21
CA ILE A 79 2.48 1.53 0.75
C ILE A 79 3.67 0.77 0.14
N VAL A 80 4.81 1.44 0.01
CA VAL A 80 6.01 0.87 -0.60
C VAL A 80 7.20 1.06 0.34
N VAL A 81 7.27 0.18 1.35
CA VAL A 81 8.43 -0.05 2.20
C VAL A 81 8.82 -1.51 2.01
N ASP A 82 9.83 -1.75 1.17
CA ASP A 82 10.04 -3.03 0.54
C ASP A 82 11.51 -3.44 0.44
N PRO A 83 12.10 -3.93 1.53
CA PRO A 83 13.46 -4.46 1.50
C PRO A 83 13.62 -5.71 0.61
N GLY A 84 12.51 -6.35 0.25
CA GLY A 84 12.46 -7.51 -0.66
C GLY A 84 12.23 -7.15 -2.12
N VAL A 85 12.39 -5.89 -2.53
CA VAL A 85 12.21 -5.47 -3.92
C VAL A 85 13.09 -6.30 -4.87
N GLY A 86 12.53 -6.75 -6.00
CA GLY A 86 13.25 -7.55 -6.99
C GLY A 86 13.44 -9.03 -6.63
N THR A 87 12.93 -9.49 -5.49
CA THR A 87 12.87 -10.91 -5.10
C THR A 87 11.54 -11.56 -5.54
N THR A 88 11.30 -12.79 -5.08
CA THR A 88 10.06 -13.55 -5.34
C THR A 88 8.91 -13.21 -4.39
N ARG A 89 9.05 -12.16 -3.53
CA ARG A 89 7.98 -11.74 -2.65
C ARG A 89 6.77 -11.28 -3.45
N ASP A 90 5.59 -11.59 -2.98
CA ASP A 90 4.35 -11.16 -3.59
C ASP A 90 4.05 -9.68 -3.30
N ILE A 91 3.21 -9.09 -4.14
CA ILE A 91 2.52 -7.82 -3.87
C ILE A 91 1.06 -8.17 -3.70
N ILE A 92 0.42 -7.61 -2.68
CA ILE A 92 -0.95 -7.92 -2.34
C ILE A 92 -1.84 -6.68 -2.39
N TYR A 93 -3.08 -6.93 -2.76
CA TYR A 93 -4.22 -6.07 -2.52
C TYR A 93 -5.01 -6.65 -1.36
N ALA A 94 -5.37 -5.83 -0.39
CA ALA A 94 -6.20 -6.24 0.73
C ALA A 94 -7.31 -5.23 1.03
N GLU A 95 -8.46 -5.73 1.50
CA GLU A 95 -9.53 -4.90 2.04
C GLU A 95 -9.64 -5.15 3.54
N ILE A 96 -9.46 -4.09 4.34
CA ILE A 96 -9.45 -4.11 5.79
C ILE A 96 -10.28 -2.93 6.30
N ALA A 97 -11.33 -3.17 7.09
CA ALA A 97 -12.21 -2.14 7.67
C ALA A 97 -12.69 -1.09 6.67
N ASN A 98 -13.16 -1.51 5.49
CA ASN A 98 -13.59 -0.66 4.38
C ASN A 98 -12.50 0.22 3.76
N GLN A 99 -11.23 0.00 4.06
CA GLN A 99 -10.08 0.59 3.39
C GLN A 99 -9.47 -0.42 2.42
N ARG A 100 -8.84 0.06 1.35
CA ARG A 100 -8.15 -0.74 0.34
C ARG A 100 -6.65 -0.52 0.47
N PHE A 101 -5.87 -1.58 0.44
CA PHE A 101 -4.42 -1.54 0.60
C PHE A 101 -3.74 -2.21 -0.59
N LEU A 102 -2.66 -1.60 -1.06
CA LEU A 102 -1.74 -2.16 -2.03
C LEU A 102 -0.34 -2.08 -1.43
N ALA A 103 0.23 -3.23 -1.08
CA ALA A 103 1.49 -3.30 -0.33
C ALA A 103 2.32 -4.54 -0.72
N PRO A 104 3.64 -4.57 -0.46
CA PRO A 104 4.40 -5.81 -0.51
C PRO A 104 3.90 -6.78 0.57
N ASP A 105 3.85 -8.07 0.24
CA ASP A 105 3.56 -9.11 1.22
C ASP A 105 4.84 -9.44 2.02
N ASN A 106 5.14 -8.60 2.97
CA ASN A 106 6.31 -8.68 3.85
C ASN A 106 5.98 -8.50 5.33
N GLY A 107 4.69 -8.57 5.67
CA GLY A 107 4.18 -8.38 7.02
C GLY A 107 3.78 -6.94 7.37
N LEU A 108 3.95 -6.00 6.45
CA LEU A 108 3.61 -4.57 6.66
C LEU A 108 2.15 -4.37 7.09
N LEU A 109 1.20 -5.14 6.54
CA LEU A 109 -0.21 -5.05 6.87
C LEU A 109 -0.61 -5.85 8.13
N SER A 110 0.32 -6.57 8.77
CA SER A 110 -0.01 -7.48 9.89
C SER A 110 -0.63 -6.78 11.09
N LEU A 111 -0.22 -5.57 11.43
CA LEU A 111 -0.78 -4.82 12.55
C LEU A 111 -2.20 -4.31 12.24
N ALA A 112 -2.42 -3.81 11.03
CA ALA A 112 -3.74 -3.42 10.54
C ALA A 112 -4.69 -4.63 10.54
N ALA A 113 -4.22 -5.80 10.09
CA ALA A 113 -4.99 -7.04 10.08
C ALA A 113 -5.26 -7.61 11.48
N LYS A 114 -4.37 -7.35 12.44
CA LYS A 114 -4.60 -7.70 13.85
C LYS A 114 -5.70 -6.85 14.48
N GLN A 115 -5.81 -5.59 14.10
CA GLN A 115 -6.85 -4.67 14.57
C GLN A 115 -8.21 -4.95 13.90
N HIS A 116 -8.18 -5.26 12.60
CA HIS A 116 -9.37 -5.46 11.78
C HIS A 116 -9.15 -6.63 10.81
N THR A 117 -9.93 -7.67 10.93
CA THR A 117 -9.83 -8.85 10.06
C THR A 117 -10.01 -8.46 8.59
N PRO A 118 -9.07 -8.79 7.70
CA PRO A 118 -9.22 -8.58 6.27
C PRO A 118 -10.43 -9.34 5.70
N THR A 119 -11.18 -8.70 4.80
CA THR A 119 -12.31 -9.32 4.09
C THR A 119 -11.91 -9.88 2.74
N VAL A 120 -10.88 -9.29 2.12
CA VAL A 120 -10.34 -9.71 0.83
C VAL A 120 -8.81 -9.61 0.91
N ILE A 121 -8.12 -10.62 0.40
CA ILE A 121 -6.68 -10.58 0.14
C ILE A 121 -6.44 -11.21 -1.22
N ARG A 122 -5.78 -10.51 -2.15
CA ARG A 122 -5.48 -11.00 -3.50
C ARG A 122 -4.04 -10.68 -3.88
N GLN A 123 -3.40 -11.56 -4.61
CA GLN A 123 -2.10 -11.30 -5.21
C GLN A 123 -2.24 -10.32 -6.38
N VAL A 124 -1.22 -9.48 -6.59
CA VAL A 124 -1.11 -8.66 -7.79
C VAL A 124 -0.49 -9.49 -8.91
N GLN A 125 -1.10 -9.48 -10.09
CA GLN A 125 -0.55 -10.12 -11.27
C GLN A 125 0.43 -9.19 -11.99
N ILE A 126 1.70 -9.53 -11.95
CA ILE A 126 2.75 -8.80 -12.66
C ILE A 126 2.83 -9.34 -14.08
N THR A 127 2.17 -8.66 -15.02
CA THR A 127 2.08 -9.11 -16.43
C THR A 127 3.08 -8.42 -17.35
N GLN A 128 3.79 -7.39 -16.85
CA GLN A 128 4.75 -6.63 -17.64
C GLN A 128 6.15 -6.66 -17.01
N PRO A 129 7.21 -6.56 -17.82
CA PRO A 129 8.57 -6.43 -17.30
C PRO A 129 8.68 -5.23 -16.39
N ALA A 130 9.26 -5.41 -15.21
CA ALA A 130 9.55 -4.38 -14.25
C ALA A 130 11.04 -4.33 -13.93
N SER A 131 11.55 -3.17 -13.60
CA SER A 131 12.90 -3.03 -13.07
C SER A 131 13.02 -3.79 -11.75
N ARG A 132 14.17 -4.38 -11.47
CA ARG A 132 14.43 -5.06 -10.20
C ARG A 132 14.39 -4.15 -8.96
N THR A 133 14.50 -2.85 -9.15
CA THR A 133 14.64 -1.87 -8.06
C THR A 133 13.53 -0.81 -8.02
N PHE A 134 12.75 -0.67 -9.09
CA PHE A 134 11.76 0.42 -9.21
C PHE A 134 10.32 -0.10 -9.20
N HIS A 135 10.01 -1.09 -8.35
CA HIS A 135 8.66 -1.66 -8.26
C HIS A 135 7.59 -0.62 -7.90
N GLY A 136 7.92 0.40 -7.10
CA GLY A 136 7.01 1.53 -6.82
C GLY A 136 6.48 2.18 -8.09
N ARG A 137 7.37 2.49 -9.04
CA ARG A 137 7.04 3.07 -10.32
C ARG A 137 6.43 2.06 -11.30
N ASP A 138 7.05 0.86 -11.41
CA ASP A 138 6.77 -0.07 -12.51
C ASP A 138 5.61 -1.03 -12.21
N ILE A 139 5.29 -1.25 -10.93
CA ILE A 139 4.24 -2.18 -10.50
C ILE A 139 3.19 -1.47 -9.64
N PHE A 140 3.57 -0.87 -8.50
CA PHE A 140 2.61 -0.31 -7.56
C PHE A 140 1.79 0.84 -8.17
N ALA A 141 2.43 1.79 -8.81
CA ALA A 141 1.75 2.95 -9.38
C ALA A 141 0.76 2.57 -10.51
N PRO A 142 1.13 1.77 -11.52
CA PRO A 142 0.16 1.36 -12.55
C PRO A 142 -0.93 0.43 -12.01
N THR A 143 -0.63 -0.44 -11.04
CA THR A 143 -1.64 -1.28 -10.39
C THR A 143 -2.65 -0.43 -9.62
N ALA A 144 -2.18 0.56 -8.85
CA ALA A 144 -3.06 1.49 -8.14
C ALA A 144 -4.00 2.25 -9.09
N ALA A 145 -3.49 2.73 -10.22
CA ALA A 145 -4.31 3.41 -11.22
C ALA A 145 -5.38 2.47 -11.81
N ARG A 146 -5.04 1.21 -12.10
CA ARG A 146 -5.99 0.20 -12.58
C ARG A 146 -7.08 -0.11 -11.55
N ILE A 147 -6.71 -0.23 -10.27
CA ILE A 147 -7.69 -0.44 -9.18
C ILE A 147 -8.65 0.75 -9.10
N VAL A 148 -8.16 1.99 -9.26
CA VAL A 148 -9.01 3.20 -9.32
C VAL A 148 -9.98 3.15 -10.51
N LEU A 149 -9.56 2.57 -11.64
CA LEU A 149 -10.38 2.39 -12.84
C LEU A 149 -11.34 1.19 -12.77
N ASP A 150 -11.41 0.49 -11.63
CA ASP A 150 -12.14 -0.78 -11.48
C ASP A 150 -11.62 -1.91 -12.39
N GLU A 151 -10.39 -1.80 -12.91
CA GLU A 151 -9.75 -2.84 -13.70
C GLU A 151 -9.16 -3.94 -12.79
N MET A 152 -10.03 -4.71 -12.14
CA MET A 152 -9.65 -5.73 -11.16
C MET A 152 -8.95 -6.97 -11.78
N SER A 153 -8.82 -7.02 -13.10
CA SER A 153 -8.05 -8.05 -13.81
C SER A 153 -6.54 -8.00 -13.52
N CYS A 154 -6.03 -6.90 -12.98
CA CYS A 154 -4.66 -6.81 -12.49
C CYS A 154 -4.43 -7.57 -11.18
N LEU A 155 -5.51 -8.05 -10.54
CA LEU A 155 -5.45 -8.85 -9.33
C LEU A 155 -5.65 -10.33 -9.67
N GLY A 156 -4.79 -11.17 -9.12
CA GLY A 156 -4.84 -12.63 -9.23
C GLY A 156 -5.88 -13.26 -8.31
N PRO A 157 -5.70 -14.55 -7.99
CA PRO A 157 -6.61 -15.25 -7.10
C PRO A 157 -6.65 -14.65 -5.71
N GLN A 158 -7.76 -14.90 -5.02
CA GLN A 158 -7.85 -14.64 -3.59
C GLN A 158 -6.97 -15.65 -2.84
N ILE A 159 -6.27 -15.16 -1.81
CA ILE A 159 -5.46 -15.97 -0.92
C ILE A 159 -6.03 -15.89 0.50
N GLU A 160 -5.80 -16.91 1.30
CA GLU A 160 -6.38 -17.00 2.64
C GLU A 160 -5.58 -16.19 3.67
N GLN A 161 -4.28 -16.03 3.45
CA GLN A 161 -3.38 -15.43 4.42
C GLN A 161 -2.32 -14.56 3.72
N MET A 162 -1.85 -13.55 4.42
CA MET A 162 -0.68 -12.76 4.08
C MET A 162 0.39 -12.93 5.16
N LEU A 163 1.62 -12.57 4.86
CA LEU A 163 2.71 -12.62 5.82
C LEU A 163 2.39 -11.76 7.06
N SER A 164 2.78 -12.25 8.22
CA SER A 164 2.60 -11.56 9.49
C SER A 164 3.94 -11.38 10.21
N LEU A 165 4.15 -10.19 10.77
CA LEU A 165 5.26 -9.94 11.69
C LEU A 165 4.90 -10.43 13.08
N SER A 166 5.89 -10.93 13.80
CA SER A 166 5.78 -11.11 15.25
C SER A 166 5.86 -9.74 15.93
N TRP A 167 4.86 -9.41 16.73
CA TRP A 167 4.84 -8.18 17.50
C TRP A 167 5.20 -8.51 18.96
N PRO A 168 6.01 -7.65 19.60
CA PRO A 168 6.28 -7.77 21.04
C PRO A 168 4.95 -7.73 21.81
N GLU A 169 4.83 -8.58 22.80
CA GLU A 169 3.70 -8.53 23.72
C GLU A 169 3.98 -7.44 24.77
N THR A 170 3.00 -6.56 24.95
CA THR A 170 2.99 -5.66 26.09
C THR A 170 2.48 -6.40 27.32
N LYS A 171 3.19 -6.30 28.43
CA LYS A 171 2.76 -6.81 29.73
C LYS A 171 2.32 -5.64 30.61
N GLU A 172 1.06 -5.65 30.99
CA GLU A 172 0.52 -4.67 31.92
C GLU A 172 0.72 -5.17 33.36
N HIS A 173 1.34 -4.35 34.17
CA HIS A 173 1.48 -4.52 35.61
C HIS A 173 0.68 -3.42 36.33
N THR A 174 0.48 -3.55 37.64
CA THR A 174 -0.32 -2.60 38.43
C THR A 174 0.21 -1.15 38.31
N ASP A 175 1.50 -0.97 38.20
CA ASP A 175 2.17 0.34 38.25
C ASP A 175 3.01 0.67 36.99
N CYS A 176 3.10 -0.25 36.04
CA CYS A 176 3.90 -0.03 34.82
C CYS A 176 3.42 -0.90 33.65
N VAL A 177 3.84 -0.52 32.45
CA VAL A 177 3.70 -1.31 31.23
C VAL A 177 5.09 -1.68 30.75
N GLU A 178 5.34 -2.95 30.55
CA GLU A 178 6.59 -3.47 29.96
C GLU A 178 6.33 -3.79 28.49
N GLY A 179 7.18 -3.30 27.61
CA GLY A 179 7.08 -3.53 26.17
C GLY A 179 8.30 -3.03 25.42
N GLU A 180 8.34 -3.23 24.11
CA GLU A 180 9.37 -2.74 23.22
C GLU A 180 8.90 -1.46 22.54
N VAL A 181 9.77 -0.45 22.47
CA VAL A 181 9.53 0.78 21.67
C VAL A 181 9.96 0.49 20.25
N ILE A 182 9.06 0.73 19.28
CA ILE A 182 9.27 0.54 17.84
C ILE A 182 9.31 1.89 17.12
#